data_446bac7a724ea263d68e7b5be6914ad9
#
_entry.id   446bac7a724ea263d68e7b5be6914ad9
#
_cell.length_a   1.000
_cell.length_b   1.000
_cell.length_c   1.000
_cell.angle_alpha   90.00
_cell.angle_beta   90.00
_cell.angle_gamma   90.00
#
_symmetry.space_group_name_H-M   'P 1'
#
loop_
_entity.id
_entity.type
_entity.pdbx_description
1 polymer ?
#
loop_
_entity_poly.entity_id
_entity_poly.type
_entity_poly.pdbx_seq_one_letter_code
_entity_poly.pdbx_strand_id
1 'polypeptide(L)'
;MRRTMGYIGKKQERINKKDEKIINTAFRIFVEKKIEPVTITEIAEEAGVGRATVFRHYPTKVDLVIAVCSAKWKEYLDELDKKRPIISVKEIPAIDRLIFTLDSYIDMYQNHKDLLQYNDNFNHFVSHSGGVETAGMLAD
;
A
#
# COMPACT_ATOMS: atom_id res chain seq x y z
N MET A 1 -20.19 9.59 -22.77
CA MET A 1 -19.15 9.06 -21.85
C MET A 1 -18.84 9.95 -20.65
N ARG A 2 -18.83 11.28 -20.78
CA ARG A 2 -18.52 12.19 -19.66
C ARG A 2 -19.62 12.31 -18.59
N ARG A 3 -20.90 11.96 -18.87
CA ARG A 3 -22.02 12.07 -17.92
C ARG A 3 -22.11 10.92 -16.89
N THR A 4 -21.57 9.75 -17.22
CA THR A 4 -21.50 8.58 -16.32
C THR A 4 -20.34 8.68 -15.31
N MET A 5 -19.32 9.45 -15.60
CA MET A 5 -18.17 9.64 -14.71
C MET A 5 -18.50 10.40 -13.42
N GLY A 6 -19.46 11.34 -13.41
CA GLY A 6 -19.83 12.09 -12.22
C GLY A 6 -20.52 11.25 -11.14
N TYR A 7 -21.39 10.30 -11.53
CA TYR A 7 -22.08 9.42 -10.58
C TYR A 7 -21.18 8.27 -10.11
N ILE A 8 -20.45 7.69 -11.02
CA ILE A 8 -19.43 6.66 -10.73
C ILE A 8 -18.34 7.27 -9.83
N GLY A 9 -17.94 8.52 -10.10
CA GLY A 9 -16.94 9.23 -9.30
C GLY A 9 -17.34 9.40 -7.84
N LYS A 10 -18.56 9.84 -7.54
CA LYS A 10 -19.04 10.02 -6.15
C LYS A 10 -19.17 8.71 -5.38
N LYS A 11 -19.63 7.65 -6.05
CA LYS A 11 -19.72 6.32 -5.45
C LYS A 11 -18.32 5.76 -5.19
N GLN A 12 -17.42 5.95 -6.14
CA GLN A 12 -16.02 5.55 -6.04
C GLN A 12 -15.29 6.32 -4.93
N GLU A 13 -15.53 7.62 -4.78
CA GLU A 13 -14.98 8.42 -3.68
C GLU A 13 -15.42 7.94 -2.31
N ARG A 14 -16.69 7.54 -2.14
CA ARG A 14 -17.21 6.98 -0.87
C ARG A 14 -16.59 5.63 -0.54
N ILE A 15 -16.43 4.77 -1.54
CA ILE A 15 -15.75 3.48 -1.41
C ILE A 15 -14.28 3.73 -1.06
N ASN A 16 -13.62 4.63 -1.77
CA ASN A 16 -12.22 4.97 -1.55
C ASN A 16 -11.95 5.52 -0.14
N LYS A 17 -12.85 6.34 0.42
CA LYS A 17 -12.70 6.86 1.79
C LYS A 17 -12.77 5.78 2.86
N LYS A 18 -13.68 4.81 2.71
CA LYS A 18 -13.76 3.66 3.61
C LYS A 18 -12.54 2.76 3.47
N ASP A 19 -12.16 2.46 2.24
CA ASP A 19 -10.96 1.68 1.94
C ASP A 19 -9.71 2.35 2.48
N GLU A 20 -9.56 3.64 2.26
CA GLU A 20 -8.44 4.42 2.76
C GLU A 20 -8.35 4.34 4.29
N LYS A 21 -9.48 4.44 4.99
CA LYS A 21 -9.52 4.32 6.45
C LYS A 21 -9.12 2.93 6.92
N ILE A 22 -9.61 1.89 6.27
CA ILE A 22 -9.24 0.49 6.57
C ILE A 22 -7.75 0.29 6.30
N ILE A 23 -7.26 0.70 5.15
CA ILE A 23 -5.86 0.57 4.72
C ILE A 23 -4.92 1.31 5.69
N ASN A 24 -5.21 2.56 6.03
CA ASN A 24 -4.37 3.35 6.93
C ASN A 24 -4.35 2.78 8.34
N THR A 25 -5.48 2.32 8.84
CA THR A 25 -5.57 1.67 10.15
C THR A 25 -4.81 0.36 10.18
N ALA A 26 -5.01 -0.49 9.17
CA ALA A 26 -4.31 -1.76 9.03
C ALA A 26 -2.79 -1.55 8.92
N PHE A 27 -2.36 -0.59 8.12
CA PHE A 27 -0.94 -0.25 7.97
C PHE A 27 -0.31 0.08 9.32
N ARG A 28 -0.90 0.99 10.08
CA ARG A 28 -0.41 1.40 11.38
C ARG A 28 -0.30 0.21 12.35
N ILE A 29 -1.32 -0.60 12.42
CA ILE A 29 -1.37 -1.76 13.33
C ILE A 29 -0.34 -2.82 12.92
N PHE A 30 -0.22 -3.10 11.63
CA PHE A 30 0.74 -4.08 11.12
C PHE A 30 2.20 -3.65 11.30
N VAL A 31 2.49 -2.36 11.20
CA VAL A 31 3.81 -1.82 11.50
C VAL A 31 4.13 -1.97 12.99
N GLU A 32 3.17 -1.66 13.85
CA GLU A 32 3.35 -1.64 15.29
C GLU A 32 3.40 -3.05 15.91
N LYS A 33 2.49 -3.93 15.50
CA LYS A 33 2.27 -5.25 16.14
C LYS A 33 2.75 -6.45 15.32
N LYS A 34 3.26 -6.25 14.12
CA LYS A 34 3.45 -7.26 13.08
C LYS A 34 2.11 -7.76 12.51
N ILE A 35 2.19 -8.64 11.51
CA ILE A 35 0.99 -9.07 10.75
C ILE A 35 0.33 -10.29 11.39
N GLU A 36 1.11 -11.27 11.82
CA GLU A 36 0.62 -12.58 12.27
C GLU A 36 -0.37 -12.50 13.44
N PRO A 37 -0.12 -11.73 14.52
CA PRO A 37 -1.01 -11.70 15.67
C PRO A 37 -2.27 -10.85 15.49
N VAL A 38 -2.33 -10.01 14.45
CA VAL A 38 -3.42 -9.06 14.24
C VAL A 38 -4.60 -9.75 13.53
N THR A 39 -5.82 -9.49 13.99
CA THR A 39 -7.05 -10.00 13.38
C THR A 39 -7.77 -8.91 12.59
N ILE A 40 -8.58 -9.33 11.60
CA ILE A 40 -9.44 -8.40 10.85
C ILE A 40 -10.46 -7.72 11.78
N THR A 41 -10.95 -8.41 12.80
CA THR A 41 -11.85 -7.84 13.80
C THR A 41 -11.21 -6.67 14.54
N GLU A 42 -9.96 -6.81 14.96
CA GLU A 42 -9.19 -5.74 15.62
C GLU A 42 -9.04 -4.53 14.70
N ILE A 43 -8.73 -4.75 13.43
CA ILE A 43 -8.62 -3.67 12.45
C ILE A 43 -9.95 -2.95 12.24
N ALA A 44 -11.05 -3.70 12.13
CA ALA A 44 -12.39 -3.14 11.97
C ALA A 44 -12.77 -2.27 13.17
N GLU A 45 -12.53 -2.73 14.39
CA GLU A 45 -12.79 -1.98 15.63
C GLU A 45 -11.98 -0.69 15.68
N GLU A 46 -10.69 -0.76 15.42
CA GLU A 46 -9.80 0.41 15.39
C GLU A 46 -10.16 1.40 14.29
N ALA A 47 -10.58 0.92 13.14
CA ALA A 47 -11.03 1.77 12.03
C ALA A 47 -12.42 2.36 12.25
N GLY A 48 -13.18 1.86 13.23
CA GLY A 48 -14.58 2.25 13.42
C GLY A 48 -15.48 1.85 12.25
N VAL A 49 -15.17 0.72 11.61
CA VAL A 49 -15.92 0.17 10.48
C VAL A 49 -16.49 -1.19 10.88
N GLY A 50 -17.67 -1.53 10.37
CA GLY A 50 -18.26 -2.84 10.62
C GLY A 50 -17.38 -3.98 10.10
N ARG A 51 -17.25 -5.05 10.88
CA ARG A 51 -16.51 -6.25 10.51
C ARG A 51 -16.96 -6.79 9.16
N ALA A 52 -18.28 -6.86 8.93
CA ALA A 52 -18.86 -7.31 7.66
C ALA A 52 -18.43 -6.43 6.48
N THR A 53 -18.28 -5.14 6.69
CA THR A 53 -17.79 -4.21 5.66
C THR A 53 -16.34 -4.52 5.30
N VAL A 54 -15.48 -4.75 6.27
CA VAL A 54 -14.07 -5.12 6.01
C VAL A 54 -13.99 -6.45 5.24
N PHE A 55 -14.72 -7.47 5.68
CA PHE A 55 -14.72 -8.79 4.99
C PHE A 55 -15.30 -8.72 3.58
N ARG A 56 -16.21 -7.78 3.30
CA ARG A 56 -16.74 -7.58 1.95
C ARG A 56 -15.70 -7.02 0.99
N HIS A 57 -14.85 -6.11 1.47
CA HIS A 57 -13.77 -5.53 0.69
C HIS A 57 -12.53 -6.44 0.62
N TYR A 58 -12.24 -7.12 1.72
CA TYR A 58 -11.07 -7.98 1.88
C TYR A 58 -11.50 -9.31 2.51
N PRO A 59 -11.85 -10.31 1.67
CA PRO A 59 -12.38 -11.59 2.15
C PRO A 59 -11.43 -12.35 3.08
N THR A 60 -10.12 -12.19 2.89
CA THR A 60 -9.09 -12.80 3.72
C THR A 60 -8.11 -11.76 4.26
N LYS A 61 -7.40 -12.14 5.31
CA LYS A 61 -6.32 -11.32 5.87
C LYS A 61 -5.21 -11.07 4.84
N VAL A 62 -4.91 -12.06 4.02
CA VAL A 62 -3.92 -11.95 2.92
C VAL A 62 -4.33 -10.87 1.93
N ASP A 63 -5.61 -10.83 1.54
CA ASP A 63 -6.14 -9.81 0.64
C ASP A 63 -5.91 -8.40 1.21
N LEU A 64 -6.18 -8.22 2.50
CA LEU A 64 -5.95 -6.95 3.17
C LEU A 64 -4.46 -6.59 3.24
N VAL A 65 -3.61 -7.54 3.58
CA VAL A 65 -2.16 -7.34 3.67
C VAL A 65 -1.57 -6.91 2.32
N ILE A 66 -1.98 -7.56 1.24
CA ILE A 66 -1.55 -7.22 -0.13
C ILE A 66 -2.08 -5.83 -0.53
N ALA A 67 -3.33 -5.52 -0.23
CA ALA A 67 -3.93 -4.22 -0.53
C ALA A 67 -3.22 -3.09 0.20
N VAL A 68 -2.85 -3.27 1.46
CA VAL A 68 -2.07 -2.31 2.24
C VAL A 68 -0.70 -2.09 1.63
N CYS A 69 -0.01 -3.16 1.27
CA CYS A 69 1.30 -3.09 0.61
C CYS A 69 1.22 -2.28 -0.68
N SER A 70 0.29 -2.62 -1.56
CA SER A 70 0.10 -1.95 -2.85
C SER A 70 -0.24 -0.46 -2.69
N ALA A 71 -1.14 -0.14 -1.77
CA ALA A 71 -1.57 1.24 -1.53
C ALA A 71 -0.43 2.11 -1.00
N LYS A 72 0.36 1.61 -0.06
CA LYS A 72 1.46 2.36 0.56
C LYS A 72 2.64 2.55 -0.38
N TRP A 73 2.98 1.55 -1.18
CA TRP A 73 3.98 1.70 -2.22
C TRP A 73 3.53 2.68 -3.31
N LYS A 74 2.25 2.63 -3.69
CA LYS A 74 1.70 3.59 -4.64
C LYS A 74 1.80 5.02 -4.14
N GLU A 75 1.43 5.30 -2.89
CA GLU A 75 1.60 6.62 -2.28
C GLU A 75 3.05 7.11 -2.36
N TYR A 76 3.99 6.26 -2.02
CA TYR A 76 5.41 6.59 -2.06
C TYR A 76 5.90 6.88 -3.49
N LEU A 77 5.51 6.05 -4.45
CA LEU A 77 5.87 6.24 -5.85
C LEU A 77 5.23 7.50 -6.44
N ASP A 78 3.98 7.80 -6.07
CA ASP A 78 3.31 9.04 -6.49
C ASP A 78 4.03 10.28 -5.93
N GLU A 79 4.52 10.22 -4.70
CA GLU A 79 5.35 11.29 -4.12
C GLU A 79 6.69 11.46 -4.87
N LEU A 80 7.33 10.36 -5.22
CA LEU A 80 8.56 10.40 -6.03
C LEU A 80 8.32 11.03 -7.39
N ASP A 81 7.22 10.67 -8.05
CA ASP A 81 6.87 11.22 -9.37
C ASP A 81 6.62 12.72 -9.31
N LYS A 82 6.05 13.23 -8.22
CA LYS A 82 5.86 14.68 -8.01
C LYS A 82 7.20 15.42 -7.84
N LYS A 83 8.19 14.78 -7.24
CA LYS A 83 9.54 15.35 -7.07
C LYS A 83 10.37 15.27 -8.36
N ARG A 84 9.96 14.44 -9.30
CA ARG A 84 10.64 14.22 -10.56
C ARG A 84 9.91 15.00 -11.66
N PRO A 85 10.56 15.97 -12.35
CA PRO A 85 9.97 16.55 -13.55
C PRO A 85 9.68 15.47 -14.57
N ILE A 86 8.55 15.59 -15.28
CA ILE A 86 8.16 14.66 -16.36
C ILE A 86 9.11 14.86 -17.54
N ILE A 87 10.34 14.41 -17.40
CA ILE A 87 11.33 14.35 -18.47
C ILE A 87 11.47 12.88 -18.83
N SER A 88 11.45 12.58 -20.13
CA SER A 88 11.70 11.23 -20.61
C SER A 88 12.99 10.69 -19.98
N VAL A 89 12.93 9.49 -19.43
CA VAL A 89 14.09 8.83 -18.80
C VAL A 89 15.30 8.76 -19.74
N LYS A 90 15.06 8.80 -21.06
CA LYS A 90 16.11 8.81 -22.08
C LYS A 90 16.85 10.15 -22.19
N GLU A 91 16.22 11.23 -21.72
CA GLU A 91 16.80 12.59 -21.79
C GLU A 91 17.62 12.96 -20.55
N ILE A 92 17.55 12.15 -19.49
CA ILE A 92 18.30 12.38 -18.26
C ILE A 92 19.65 11.65 -18.34
N PRO A 93 20.78 12.35 -18.15
CA PRO A 93 22.09 11.71 -18.09
C PRO A 93 22.13 10.56 -17.08
N ALA A 94 22.85 9.50 -17.38
CA ALA A 94 22.93 8.31 -16.54
C ALA A 94 23.37 8.62 -15.09
N ILE A 95 24.30 9.57 -14.94
CA ILE A 95 24.79 9.99 -13.63
C ILE A 95 23.67 10.64 -12.79
N ASP A 96 22.83 11.47 -13.41
CA ASP A 96 21.74 12.15 -12.72
C ASP A 96 20.65 11.14 -12.31
N ARG A 97 20.39 10.12 -13.13
CA ARG A 97 19.50 9.00 -12.77
C ARG A 97 20.03 8.23 -11.56
N LEU A 98 21.33 7.98 -11.52
CA LEU A 98 21.97 7.30 -10.38
C LEU A 98 21.86 8.13 -9.11
N ILE A 99 22.19 9.42 -9.18
CA ILE A 99 22.09 10.35 -8.05
C ILE A 99 20.65 10.39 -7.53
N PHE A 100 19.66 10.55 -8.42
CA PHE A 100 18.25 10.55 -8.03
C PHE A 100 17.84 9.24 -7.33
N THR A 101 18.31 8.10 -7.83
CA THR A 101 18.02 6.80 -7.23
C THR A 101 18.61 6.71 -5.83
N LEU A 102 19.85 7.11 -5.64
CA LEU A 102 20.51 7.11 -4.34
C LEU A 102 19.80 8.06 -3.36
N ASP A 103 19.46 9.27 -3.80
CA ASP A 103 18.72 10.23 -2.97
C ASP A 103 17.35 9.68 -2.57
N SER A 104 16.66 8.98 -3.47
CA SER A 104 15.39 8.34 -3.18
C SER A 104 15.51 7.23 -2.11
N TYR A 105 16.58 6.44 -2.15
CA TYR A 105 16.86 5.47 -1.10
C TYR A 105 17.17 6.13 0.24
N ILE A 106 17.94 7.19 0.25
CA ILE A 106 18.25 7.94 1.47
C ILE A 106 16.95 8.53 2.06
N ASP A 107 16.13 9.15 1.23
CA ASP A 107 14.83 9.69 1.64
C ASP A 107 13.93 8.61 2.24
N MET A 108 13.87 7.44 1.63
CA MET A 108 13.11 6.31 2.14
C MET A 108 13.58 5.91 3.55
N TYR A 109 14.87 5.75 3.74
CA TYR A 109 15.42 5.40 5.06
C TYR A 109 15.24 6.48 6.12
N GLN A 110 15.23 7.75 5.72
CA GLN A 110 15.08 8.86 6.66
C GLN A 110 13.63 9.18 6.99
N ASN A 111 12.74 9.15 5.99
CA ASN A 111 11.40 9.72 6.10
C ASN A 111 10.26 8.69 5.98
N HIS A 112 10.55 7.47 5.52
CA HIS A 112 9.55 6.42 5.29
C HIS A 112 9.85 5.11 6.05
N LYS A 113 10.26 5.24 7.30
CA LYS A 113 10.62 4.10 8.16
C LYS A 113 9.47 3.11 8.35
N ASP A 114 8.24 3.62 8.43
CA ASP A 114 7.05 2.78 8.59
C ASP A 114 6.82 1.90 7.37
N LEU A 115 7.05 2.43 6.17
CA LEU A 115 6.95 1.65 4.93
C LEU A 115 8.00 0.53 4.89
N LEU A 116 9.23 0.83 5.30
CA LEU A 116 10.30 -0.18 5.38
C LEU A 116 9.97 -1.25 6.42
N GLN A 117 9.49 -0.85 7.59
CA GLN A 117 9.08 -1.79 8.64
C GLN A 117 7.91 -2.66 8.19
N TYR A 118 6.93 -2.07 7.49
CA TYR A 118 5.84 -2.83 6.91
C TYR A 118 6.34 -3.85 5.89
N ASN A 119 7.24 -3.44 5.02
CA ASN A 119 7.82 -4.32 4.00
C ASN A 119 8.54 -5.52 4.64
N ASP A 120 9.28 -5.29 5.71
CA ASP A 120 9.94 -6.34 6.49
C ASP A 120 8.92 -7.31 7.10
N ASN A 121 7.88 -6.78 7.73
CA ASN A 121 6.80 -7.57 8.32
C ASN A 121 6.02 -8.35 7.25
N PHE A 122 5.80 -7.75 6.09
CA PHE A 122 5.16 -8.39 4.94
C PHE A 122 5.99 -9.57 4.42
N ASN A 123 7.28 -9.36 4.21
CA ASN A 123 8.18 -10.42 3.74
C ASN A 123 8.23 -11.60 4.72
N HIS A 124 8.27 -11.31 6.00
CA HIS A 124 8.23 -12.32 7.06
C HIS A 124 6.90 -13.09 7.04
N PHE A 125 5.77 -12.40 6.93
CA PHE A 125 4.44 -12.99 6.86
C PHE A 125 4.31 -13.92 5.65
N VAL A 126 4.69 -13.46 4.45
CA VAL A 126 4.63 -14.26 3.22
C VAL A 126 5.51 -15.50 3.32
N SER A 127 6.71 -15.37 3.87
CA SER A 127 7.64 -16.51 4.01
C SER A 127 7.11 -17.60 4.94
N HIS A 128 6.32 -17.26 5.94
CA HIS A 128 5.80 -18.19 6.94
C HIS A 128 4.37 -18.68 6.67
N SER A 129 3.63 -17.99 5.79
CA SER A 129 2.25 -18.35 5.44
C SER A 129 2.13 -19.39 4.32
N GLY A 130 3.19 -20.10 3.98
CA GLY A 130 3.18 -21.09 2.91
C GLY A 130 3.15 -20.47 1.52
N GLY A 131 4.01 -19.53 1.28
CA GLY A 131 4.08 -18.59 0.17
C GLY A 131 4.07 -19.08 -1.28
N VAL A 132 3.62 -20.27 -1.56
CA VAL A 132 3.52 -20.76 -2.96
C VAL A 132 2.36 -20.10 -3.72
N GLU A 133 1.28 -19.77 -3.02
CA GLU A 133 0.13 -19.09 -3.64
C GLU A 133 0.34 -17.58 -3.82
N THR A 134 1.10 -16.94 -2.93
CA THR A 134 1.36 -15.50 -3.00
C THR A 134 2.47 -15.13 -3.99
N ALA A 135 3.41 -16.02 -4.26
CA ALA A 135 4.45 -15.79 -5.25
C ALA A 135 3.90 -15.69 -6.68
N GLY A 136 2.81 -16.39 -6.98
CA GLY A 136 2.11 -16.28 -8.25
C GLY A 136 1.39 -14.94 -8.45
N MET A 137 0.96 -14.28 -7.38
CA MET A 137 0.29 -12.97 -7.45
C MET A 137 1.26 -11.80 -7.58
N LEU A 138 2.50 -11.97 -7.18
CA LEU A 138 3.54 -10.95 -7.29
C LEU A 138 4.35 -11.04 -8.59
N ALA A 139 4.19 -12.12 -9.35
CA ALA A 139 4.89 -12.35 -10.62
C ALA A 139 4.12 -11.83 -11.85
N ASP A 140 2.85 -11.47 -11.71
CA ASP A 140 2.00 -10.84 -12.73
C ASP A 140 1.95 -9.31 -12.52
#